data_dbc489f6b366bf710d494b467da42727
#
_entry.id   dbc489f6b366bf710d494b467da42727
#
_cell.length_a   1.000
_cell.length_b   1.000
_cell.length_c   1.000
_cell.angle_alpha   90.00
_cell.angle_beta   90.00
_cell.angle_gamma   90.00
#
_symmetry.space_group_name_H-M   'P 1'
#
loop_
_entity.id
_entity.type
_entity.pdbx_description
1 polymer ?
#
loop_
_entity_poly.entity_id
_entity_poly.type
_entity_poly.pdbx_seq_one_letter_code
_entity_poly.pdbx_strand_id
1 'polypeptide(L)'
;MKIKIINPNTTQSMTDSIYDAALRSADPETEILAVSPKTGPDSIECYVDEYLSVPGVLQEIIKGDREEKADAFIIACFGDPGLSAAREITDKPVLGICESAITAAKFIAPYFSIVSVLERSRKVTEDIVKAYGAESFCRSIRSTGLSVLDFGKHPEKGLAALADQSRIAVTQDGAECILLGCAGFVDFADELRKELGVPVLDGVVAAVKFAE
;
A
#
# COMPACT_ATOMS: atom_id res chain seq x y z
N MET A 1 -17.98 -12.25 -1.82
CA MET A 1 -16.66 -12.93 -1.78
C MET A 1 -15.97 -12.65 -0.46
N LYS A 2 -14.91 -13.40 -0.11
CA LYS A 2 -14.09 -13.14 1.08
C LYS A 2 -12.69 -12.74 0.65
N ILE A 3 -12.26 -11.53 1.03
CA ILE A 3 -10.91 -11.02 0.76
C ILE A 3 -10.10 -11.01 2.05
N LYS A 4 -8.95 -11.68 2.06
CA LYS A 4 -8.02 -11.62 3.19
C LYS A 4 -6.92 -10.64 2.89
N ILE A 5 -6.82 -9.59 3.72
CA ILE A 5 -5.80 -8.54 3.64
C ILE A 5 -4.76 -8.80 4.71
N ILE A 6 -3.50 -8.85 4.30
CA ILE A 6 -2.38 -9.14 5.18
C ILE A 6 -1.54 -7.86 5.29
N ASN A 7 -1.55 -7.24 6.47
CA ASN A 7 -0.56 -6.24 6.82
C ASN A 7 0.74 -6.98 7.19
N PRO A 8 1.83 -6.85 6.43
CA PRO A 8 3.03 -7.68 6.65
C PRO A 8 3.82 -7.33 7.92
N ASN A 9 3.54 -6.20 8.57
CA ASN A 9 4.13 -5.84 9.87
C ASN A 9 3.25 -6.28 11.05
N THR A 10 3.75 -6.15 12.28
CA THR A 10 3.08 -6.60 13.49
C THR A 10 2.26 -5.52 14.20
N THR A 11 2.15 -4.32 13.64
CA THR A 11 1.44 -3.19 14.27
C THR A 11 -0.07 -3.29 14.06
N GLN A 12 -0.80 -3.69 15.12
CA GLN A 12 -2.24 -3.93 15.07
C GLN A 12 -3.04 -2.68 14.67
N SER A 13 -2.69 -1.51 15.18
CA SER A 13 -3.40 -0.27 14.81
C SER A 13 -3.38 0.04 13.31
N MET A 14 -2.30 -0.33 12.61
CA MET A 14 -2.25 -0.22 11.16
C MET A 14 -3.17 -1.24 10.47
N THR A 15 -3.24 -2.45 11.00
CA THR A 15 -4.16 -3.48 10.49
C THR A 15 -5.61 -3.03 10.63
N ASP A 16 -5.94 -2.39 11.76
CA ASP A 16 -7.28 -1.85 12.00
C ASP A 16 -7.63 -0.72 11.01
N SER A 17 -6.72 0.24 10.77
CA SER A 17 -6.90 1.29 9.75
C SER A 17 -7.05 0.73 8.33
N ILE A 18 -6.25 -0.28 7.98
CA ILE A 18 -6.34 -0.99 6.69
C ILE A 18 -7.71 -1.68 6.55
N TYR A 19 -8.18 -2.36 7.61
CA TYR A 19 -9.49 -2.99 7.65
C TYR A 19 -10.60 -1.97 7.40
N ASP A 20 -10.59 -0.86 8.13
CA ASP A 20 -11.62 0.19 8.02
C ASP A 20 -11.64 0.81 6.61
N ALA A 21 -10.48 1.07 6.02
CA ALA A 21 -10.38 1.60 4.65
C ALA A 21 -10.91 0.59 3.62
N ALA A 22 -10.53 -0.68 3.75
CA ALA A 22 -11.01 -1.75 2.89
C ALA A 22 -12.53 -1.91 3.00
N LEU A 23 -13.07 -1.92 4.22
CA LEU A 23 -14.51 -2.06 4.47
C LEU A 23 -15.32 -0.90 3.88
N ARG A 24 -14.80 0.34 3.96
CA ARG A 24 -15.45 1.51 3.34
C ARG A 24 -15.50 1.44 1.81
N SER A 25 -14.57 0.72 1.19
CA SER A 25 -14.46 0.63 -0.27
C SER A 25 -15.06 -0.65 -0.85
N ALA A 26 -15.17 -1.70 -0.08
CA ALA A 26 -15.67 -3.00 -0.53
C ALA A 26 -17.18 -2.94 -0.85
N ASP A 27 -17.62 -3.82 -1.74
CA ASP A 27 -19.02 -4.03 -1.99
C ASP A 27 -19.72 -4.62 -0.75
N PRO A 28 -21.02 -4.33 -0.51
CA PRO A 28 -21.71 -4.73 0.72
C PRO A 28 -21.73 -6.25 0.98
N GLU A 29 -21.57 -7.06 -0.07
CA GLU A 29 -21.55 -8.53 0.03
C GLU A 29 -20.13 -9.10 0.15
N THR A 30 -19.09 -8.24 0.12
CA THR A 30 -17.70 -8.66 0.27
C THR A 30 -17.32 -8.70 1.74
N GLU A 31 -16.91 -9.87 2.22
CA GLU A 31 -16.37 -10.08 3.55
C GLU A 31 -14.87 -9.70 3.56
N ILE A 32 -14.48 -8.79 4.43
CA ILE A 32 -13.09 -8.37 4.62
C ILE A 32 -12.54 -9.02 5.89
N LEU A 33 -11.39 -9.68 5.78
CA LEU A 33 -10.60 -10.18 6.89
C LEU A 33 -9.21 -9.54 6.84
N ALA A 34 -8.89 -8.63 7.76
CA ALA A 34 -7.55 -8.04 7.86
C ALA A 34 -6.77 -8.64 9.03
N VAL A 35 -5.52 -9.00 8.78
CA VAL A 35 -4.65 -9.66 9.76
C VAL A 35 -3.22 -9.15 9.69
N SER A 36 -2.50 -9.26 10.80
CA SER A 36 -1.04 -9.17 10.87
C SER A 36 -0.45 -10.52 11.26
N PRO A 37 0.76 -10.87 10.79
CA PRO A 37 1.52 -11.99 11.33
C PRO A 37 1.83 -11.76 12.82
N LYS A 38 1.99 -12.88 13.58
CA LYS A 38 2.33 -12.81 15.00
C LYS A 38 3.78 -12.41 15.26
N THR A 39 4.65 -12.58 14.26
CA THR A 39 6.09 -12.31 14.34
C THR A 39 6.54 -11.61 13.07
N GLY A 40 7.50 -10.71 13.20
CA GLY A 40 8.03 -9.93 12.10
C GLY A 40 8.43 -8.53 12.56
N PRO A 41 8.74 -7.63 11.64
CA PRO A 41 9.04 -6.24 11.97
C PRO A 41 7.79 -5.47 12.40
N ASP A 42 7.95 -4.46 13.27
CA ASP A 42 6.86 -3.58 13.68
C ASP A 42 6.44 -2.61 12.54
N SER A 43 7.39 -2.27 11.67
CA SER A 43 7.17 -1.48 10.46
C SER A 43 8.11 -1.94 9.35
N ILE A 44 7.79 -1.63 8.10
CA ILE A 44 8.63 -1.99 6.96
C ILE A 44 9.11 -0.70 6.30
N GLU A 45 10.43 -0.45 6.37
CA GLU A 45 11.06 0.79 5.93
C GLU A 45 12.35 0.55 5.14
N CYS A 46 12.77 -0.69 4.98
CA CYS A 46 13.95 -1.08 4.23
C CYS A 46 13.87 -2.55 3.77
N TYR A 47 14.82 -2.99 2.95
CA TYR A 47 14.89 -4.38 2.46
C TYR A 47 14.97 -5.44 3.56
N VAL A 48 15.66 -5.16 4.66
CA VAL A 48 15.76 -6.12 5.78
C VAL A 48 14.38 -6.37 6.38
N ASP A 49 13.64 -5.29 6.66
CA ASP A 49 12.28 -5.39 7.20
C ASP A 49 11.36 -6.13 6.22
N GLU A 50 11.49 -5.80 4.93
CA GLU A 50 10.72 -6.42 3.85
C GLU A 50 10.96 -7.94 3.79
N TYR A 51 12.20 -8.38 3.71
CA TYR A 51 12.53 -9.81 3.67
C TYR A 51 12.13 -10.56 4.94
N LEU A 52 12.26 -9.95 6.12
CA LEU A 52 11.84 -10.56 7.38
C LEU A 52 10.32 -10.68 7.51
N SER A 53 9.55 -9.89 6.78
CA SER A 53 8.08 -9.95 6.80
C SER A 53 7.52 -11.09 5.94
N VAL A 54 8.24 -11.52 4.90
CA VAL A 54 7.74 -12.48 3.90
C VAL A 54 7.28 -13.81 4.50
N PRO A 55 8.02 -14.47 5.43
CA PRO A 55 7.55 -15.72 6.01
C PRO A 55 6.18 -15.60 6.67
N GLY A 56 5.93 -14.50 7.36
CA GLY A 56 4.63 -14.22 7.99
C GLY A 56 3.50 -14.04 6.97
N VAL A 57 3.78 -13.32 5.89
CA VAL A 57 2.83 -13.14 4.76
C VAL A 57 2.43 -14.50 4.18
N LEU A 58 3.42 -15.34 3.86
CA LEU A 58 3.16 -16.65 3.26
C LEU A 58 2.37 -17.57 4.20
N GLN A 59 2.66 -17.54 5.51
CA GLN A 59 1.90 -18.30 6.51
C GLN A 59 0.43 -17.86 6.57
N GLU A 60 0.16 -16.57 6.54
CA GLU A 60 -1.21 -16.05 6.57
C GLU A 60 -1.97 -16.35 5.27
N ILE A 61 -1.30 -16.40 4.11
CA ILE A 61 -1.91 -16.84 2.85
C ILE A 61 -2.27 -18.32 2.91
N ILE A 62 -1.34 -19.19 3.34
CA ILE A 62 -1.60 -20.63 3.47
C ILE A 62 -2.78 -20.89 4.41
N LYS A 63 -2.83 -20.19 5.55
CA LYS A 63 -3.94 -20.28 6.50
C LYS A 63 -5.26 -19.82 5.87
N GLY A 64 -5.23 -18.67 5.20
CA GLY A 64 -6.40 -18.09 4.52
C GLY A 64 -6.99 -19.02 3.47
N ASP A 65 -6.14 -19.64 2.67
CA ASP A 65 -6.56 -20.55 1.61
C ASP A 65 -7.13 -21.88 2.18
N ARG A 66 -6.42 -22.50 3.11
CA ARG A 66 -6.76 -23.82 3.62
C ARG A 66 -7.87 -23.83 4.67
N GLU A 67 -7.83 -22.89 5.60
CA GLU A 67 -8.67 -22.89 6.80
C GLU A 67 -9.80 -21.87 6.74
N GLU A 68 -9.52 -20.65 6.26
CA GLU A 68 -10.45 -19.51 6.29
C GLU A 68 -11.27 -19.35 5.02
N LYS A 69 -10.92 -20.09 3.96
CA LYS A 69 -11.62 -20.09 2.66
C LYS A 69 -11.71 -18.71 2.02
N ALA A 70 -10.61 -17.98 2.04
CA ALA A 70 -10.51 -16.71 1.32
C ALA A 70 -10.59 -16.93 -0.19
N ASP A 71 -11.26 -16.04 -0.90
CA ASP A 71 -11.38 -16.05 -2.36
C ASP A 71 -10.25 -15.27 -3.04
N ALA A 72 -9.68 -14.28 -2.33
CA ALA A 72 -8.56 -13.47 -2.79
C ALA A 72 -7.71 -12.98 -1.61
N PHE A 73 -6.46 -12.61 -1.90
CA PHE A 73 -5.50 -12.09 -0.93
C PHE A 73 -4.96 -10.73 -1.36
N ILE A 74 -4.73 -9.86 -0.38
CA ILE A 74 -4.08 -8.56 -0.60
C ILE A 74 -2.90 -8.42 0.36
N ILE A 75 -1.71 -8.10 -0.16
CA ILE A 75 -0.53 -7.77 0.65
C ILE A 75 -0.50 -6.25 0.83
N ALA A 76 -0.77 -5.79 2.05
CA ALA A 76 -0.96 -4.39 2.38
C ALA A 76 0.35 -3.70 2.82
N CYS A 77 1.34 -3.70 1.94
CA CYS A 77 2.58 -2.92 2.06
C CYS A 77 3.02 -2.45 0.68
N PHE A 78 3.47 -1.21 0.55
CA PHE A 78 3.84 -0.63 -0.76
C PHE A 78 5.13 -1.21 -1.36
N GLY A 79 5.83 -2.09 -0.65
CA GLY A 79 6.91 -2.94 -1.18
C GLY A 79 6.42 -4.23 -1.82
N ASP A 80 5.14 -4.58 -1.71
CA ASP A 80 4.55 -5.86 -2.14
C ASP A 80 5.39 -7.10 -1.71
N PRO A 81 5.81 -7.19 -0.41
CA PRO A 81 6.77 -8.19 0.03
C PRO A 81 6.25 -9.61 -0.18
N GLY A 82 7.02 -10.41 -0.92
CA GLY A 82 6.71 -11.81 -1.16
C GLY A 82 5.59 -12.07 -2.16
N LEU A 83 5.11 -11.08 -2.92
CA LEU A 83 4.00 -11.21 -3.87
C LEU A 83 4.21 -12.35 -4.88
N SER A 84 5.39 -12.46 -5.48
CA SER A 84 5.69 -13.54 -6.42
C SER A 84 5.64 -14.91 -5.75
N ALA A 85 6.23 -15.06 -4.55
CA ALA A 85 6.20 -16.31 -3.79
C ALA A 85 4.78 -16.65 -3.33
N ALA A 86 3.98 -15.64 -2.98
CA ALA A 86 2.58 -15.80 -2.62
C ALA A 86 1.75 -16.41 -3.77
N ARG A 87 2.00 -15.96 -4.99
CA ARG A 87 1.35 -16.47 -6.21
C ARG A 87 1.75 -17.90 -6.57
N GLU A 88 2.83 -18.43 -6.00
CA GLU A 88 3.25 -19.84 -6.18
C GLU A 88 2.54 -20.80 -5.23
N ILE A 89 2.00 -20.33 -4.12
CA ILE A 89 1.48 -21.19 -3.04
C ILE A 89 -0.05 -21.28 -2.99
N THR A 90 -0.76 -20.53 -3.83
CA THR A 90 -2.22 -20.57 -3.94
C THR A 90 -2.67 -20.32 -5.39
N ASP A 91 -3.77 -20.95 -5.78
CA ASP A 91 -4.44 -20.70 -7.07
C ASP A 91 -5.39 -19.50 -7.03
N LYS A 92 -5.53 -18.86 -5.86
CA LYS A 92 -6.38 -17.68 -5.68
C LYS A 92 -5.66 -16.41 -6.13
N PRO A 93 -6.37 -15.35 -6.55
CA PRO A 93 -5.77 -14.05 -6.82
C PRO A 93 -5.01 -13.52 -5.60
N VAL A 94 -3.77 -13.08 -5.82
CA VAL A 94 -2.96 -12.37 -4.83
C VAL A 94 -2.55 -11.03 -5.42
N LEU A 95 -2.97 -9.95 -4.77
CA LEU A 95 -2.72 -8.57 -5.18
C LEU A 95 -1.77 -7.89 -4.21
N GLY A 96 -0.82 -7.12 -4.76
CA GLY A 96 -0.02 -6.17 -4.01
C GLY A 96 -0.62 -4.78 -4.08
N ILE A 97 -0.54 -4.00 -3.02
CA ILE A 97 -1.11 -2.65 -3.02
C ILE A 97 -0.30 -1.68 -3.89
N CYS A 98 1.02 -1.88 -4.06
CA CYS A 98 1.83 -1.08 -4.96
C CYS A 98 1.48 -1.38 -6.42
N GLU A 99 1.46 -2.67 -6.81
CA GLU A 99 1.05 -3.10 -8.15
C GLU A 99 -0.34 -2.56 -8.51
N SER A 100 -1.28 -2.64 -7.56
CA SER A 100 -2.66 -2.15 -7.74
C SER A 100 -2.72 -0.64 -7.89
N ALA A 101 -2.02 0.12 -7.05
CA ALA A 101 -1.98 1.58 -7.14
C ALA A 101 -1.37 2.06 -8.47
N ILE A 102 -0.24 1.47 -8.88
CA ILE A 102 0.42 1.79 -10.16
C ILE A 102 -0.49 1.45 -11.35
N THR A 103 -1.14 0.29 -11.30
CA THR A 103 -2.06 -0.14 -12.37
C THR A 103 -3.26 0.81 -12.48
N ALA A 104 -3.88 1.16 -11.36
CA ALA A 104 -4.98 2.13 -11.33
C ALA A 104 -4.53 3.51 -11.84
N ALA A 105 -3.34 3.98 -11.44
CA ALA A 105 -2.83 5.27 -11.89
C ALA A 105 -2.68 5.35 -13.41
N LYS A 106 -2.20 4.30 -14.06
CA LYS A 106 -2.05 4.23 -15.52
C LYS A 106 -3.37 4.38 -16.29
N PHE A 107 -4.52 4.10 -15.66
CA PHE A 107 -5.85 4.30 -16.26
C PHE A 107 -6.37 5.73 -16.16
N ILE A 108 -5.89 6.50 -15.18
CA ILE A 108 -6.50 7.79 -14.83
C ILE A 108 -5.59 8.99 -15.06
N ALA A 109 -4.28 8.79 -15.18
CA ALA A 109 -3.34 9.89 -15.40
C ALA A 109 -2.13 9.45 -16.23
N PRO A 110 -1.61 10.30 -17.11
CA PRO A 110 -0.39 10.01 -17.90
C PRO A 110 0.85 9.92 -17.01
N TYR A 111 0.88 10.67 -15.90
CA TYR A 111 2.03 10.71 -14.99
C TYR A 111 1.60 10.72 -13.54
N PHE A 112 2.28 9.91 -12.72
CA PHE A 112 2.09 9.90 -11.28
C PHE A 112 3.41 10.17 -10.53
N SER A 113 3.31 10.56 -9.28
CA SER A 113 4.41 10.52 -8.31
C SER A 113 4.01 9.73 -7.09
N ILE A 114 5.00 9.15 -6.41
CA ILE A 114 4.82 8.40 -5.17
C ILE A 114 5.33 9.25 -4.01
N VAL A 115 4.53 9.37 -2.95
CA VAL A 115 4.97 9.99 -1.70
C VAL A 115 5.03 8.90 -0.63
N SER A 116 6.24 8.67 -0.10
CA SER A 116 6.55 7.60 0.84
C SER A 116 7.07 8.16 2.17
N VAL A 117 7.54 7.30 3.04
CA VAL A 117 7.99 7.56 4.40
C VAL A 117 9.41 8.12 4.45
N LEU A 118 10.40 7.30 4.70
CA LEU A 118 11.81 7.67 4.88
C LEU A 118 12.60 7.61 3.56
N GLU A 119 13.64 8.41 3.45
CA GLU A 119 14.53 8.38 2.27
C GLU A 119 15.17 7.00 2.06
N ARG A 120 15.46 6.25 3.12
CA ARG A 120 16.03 4.89 3.01
C ARG A 120 15.09 3.88 2.30
N SER A 121 13.77 4.11 2.32
CA SER A 121 12.79 3.28 1.60
C SER A 121 12.68 3.61 0.12
N ARG A 122 13.26 4.74 -0.31
CA ARG A 122 13.18 5.22 -1.70
C ARG A 122 13.70 4.20 -2.70
N LYS A 123 14.86 3.57 -2.39
CA LYS A 123 15.45 2.58 -3.30
C LYS A 123 14.56 1.36 -3.51
N VAL A 124 13.89 0.89 -2.45
CA VAL A 124 12.88 -0.19 -2.56
C VAL A 124 11.77 0.23 -3.52
N THR A 125 11.27 1.46 -3.38
CA THR A 125 10.19 1.99 -4.24
C THR A 125 10.66 2.16 -5.69
N GLU A 126 11.88 2.63 -5.95
CA GLU A 126 12.46 2.72 -7.30
C GLU A 126 12.54 1.36 -7.98
N ASP A 127 13.02 0.35 -7.26
CA ASP A 127 13.17 -1.00 -7.81
C ASP A 127 11.82 -1.66 -8.12
N ILE A 128 10.81 -1.45 -7.28
CA ILE A 128 9.46 -1.99 -7.54
C ILE A 128 8.75 -1.28 -8.69
N VAL A 129 8.90 0.06 -8.81
CA VAL A 129 8.40 0.83 -9.97
C VAL A 129 9.00 0.31 -11.27
N LYS A 130 10.30 -0.01 -11.26
CA LYS A 130 10.99 -0.62 -12.38
C LYS A 130 10.49 -2.02 -12.67
N ALA A 131 10.34 -2.86 -11.65
CA ALA A 131 9.84 -4.22 -11.81
C ALA A 131 8.44 -4.26 -12.44
N TYR A 132 7.60 -3.27 -12.16
CA TYR A 132 6.26 -3.13 -12.74
C TYR A 132 6.22 -2.36 -14.07
N GLY A 133 7.39 -2.03 -14.68
CA GLY A 133 7.48 -1.32 -15.95
C GLY A 133 6.79 0.05 -15.92
N ALA A 134 6.93 0.77 -14.82
CA ALA A 134 6.25 2.03 -14.58
C ALA A 134 7.17 3.26 -14.55
N GLU A 135 8.47 3.09 -14.85
CA GLU A 135 9.47 4.17 -14.79
C GLU A 135 9.09 5.37 -15.65
N SER A 136 8.55 5.12 -16.86
CA SER A 136 8.17 6.20 -17.79
C SER A 136 6.92 6.98 -17.34
N PHE A 137 6.14 6.43 -16.42
CA PHE A 137 4.94 7.06 -15.85
C PHE A 137 5.22 7.75 -14.52
N CYS A 138 6.28 7.35 -13.81
CA CYS A 138 6.64 7.88 -12.49
C CYS A 138 7.52 9.12 -12.64
N ARG A 139 7.00 10.29 -12.25
CA ARG A 139 7.74 11.57 -12.29
C ARG A 139 8.74 11.70 -11.15
N SER A 140 8.34 11.29 -9.96
CA SER A 140 9.21 11.35 -8.79
C SER A 140 8.75 10.37 -7.70
N ILE A 141 9.72 10.03 -6.83
CA ILE A 141 9.47 9.35 -5.57
C ILE A 141 9.97 10.29 -4.48
N ARG A 142 9.04 10.79 -3.64
CA ARG A 142 9.31 11.75 -2.58
C ARG A 142 9.14 11.12 -1.22
N SER A 143 9.94 11.56 -0.26
CA SER A 143 9.93 11.08 1.12
C SER A 143 9.48 12.19 2.07
N THR A 144 8.59 11.85 3.00
CA THR A 144 8.14 12.78 4.05
C THR A 144 9.20 13.01 5.14
N GLY A 145 10.16 12.09 5.26
CA GLY A 145 11.17 12.09 6.32
C GLY A 145 10.64 11.58 7.67
N LEU A 146 9.40 11.11 7.73
CA LEU A 146 8.78 10.52 8.92
C LEU A 146 8.80 9.00 8.82
N SER A 147 8.99 8.31 9.96
CA SER A 147 8.87 6.86 10.04
C SER A 147 7.41 6.41 9.91
N VAL A 148 7.19 5.16 9.53
CA VAL A 148 5.83 4.58 9.44
C VAL A 148 5.03 4.79 10.71
N LEU A 149 5.65 4.55 11.88
CA LEU A 149 4.97 4.65 13.17
C LEU A 149 4.70 6.10 13.62
N ASP A 150 5.41 7.09 13.08
CA ASP A 150 5.17 8.51 13.40
C ASP A 150 3.80 8.99 12.90
N PHE A 151 3.29 8.43 11.82
CA PHE A 151 1.96 8.77 11.29
C PHE A 151 0.83 8.40 12.25
N GLY A 152 0.92 7.25 12.90
CA GLY A 152 -0.04 6.86 13.94
C GLY A 152 0.07 7.68 15.22
N LYS A 153 1.29 8.11 15.59
CA LYS A 153 1.54 8.91 16.80
C LYS A 153 1.20 10.39 16.63
N HIS A 154 1.41 10.93 15.43
CA HIS A 154 1.28 12.35 15.12
C HIS A 154 0.58 12.55 13.75
N PRO A 155 -0.73 12.19 13.64
CA PRO A 155 -1.42 12.18 12.35
C PRO A 155 -1.46 13.55 11.66
N GLU A 156 -1.63 14.65 12.40
CA GLU A 156 -1.63 16.02 11.84
C GLU A 156 -0.27 16.38 11.22
N LYS A 157 0.84 16.01 11.88
CA LYS A 157 2.19 16.20 11.34
C LYS A 157 2.41 15.32 10.10
N GLY A 158 1.90 14.10 10.13
CA GLY A 158 1.94 13.16 9.01
C GLY A 158 1.23 13.72 7.78
N LEU A 159 -0.01 14.19 7.97
CA LEU A 159 -0.80 14.81 6.89
C LEU A 159 -0.10 16.03 6.30
N ALA A 160 0.40 16.94 7.15
CA ALA A 160 1.11 18.14 6.68
C ALA A 160 2.34 17.76 5.83
N ALA A 161 3.14 16.80 6.28
CA ALA A 161 4.31 16.33 5.54
C ALA A 161 3.95 15.67 4.20
N LEU A 162 2.87 14.86 4.18
CA LEU A 162 2.32 14.29 2.94
C LEU A 162 1.83 15.37 1.97
N ALA A 163 1.07 16.35 2.47
CA ALA A 163 0.55 17.45 1.66
C ALA A 163 1.69 18.27 1.05
N ASP A 164 2.72 18.60 1.82
CA ASP A 164 3.87 19.35 1.33
C ASP A 164 4.62 18.62 0.22
N GLN A 165 4.95 17.34 0.40
CA GLN A 165 5.64 16.56 -0.60
C GLN A 165 4.77 16.29 -1.84
N SER A 166 3.49 16.06 -1.66
CA SER A 166 2.53 15.90 -2.75
C SER A 166 2.36 17.17 -3.57
N ARG A 167 2.30 18.33 -2.92
CA ARG A 167 2.21 19.63 -3.59
C ARG A 167 3.47 19.90 -4.45
N ILE A 168 4.66 19.57 -3.94
CA ILE A 168 5.90 19.67 -4.70
C ILE A 168 5.86 18.70 -5.89
N ALA A 169 5.42 17.46 -5.70
CA ALA A 169 5.29 16.49 -6.79
C ALA A 169 4.38 17.00 -7.92
N VAL A 170 3.25 17.62 -7.59
CA VAL A 170 2.31 18.19 -8.58
C VAL A 170 2.89 19.43 -9.25
N THR A 171 3.41 20.40 -8.46
CA THR A 171 3.76 21.72 -8.98
C THR A 171 5.14 21.80 -9.62
N GLN A 172 6.08 20.95 -9.21
CA GLN A 172 7.47 21.02 -9.68
C GLN A 172 7.86 19.79 -10.53
N ASP A 173 7.36 18.58 -10.18
CA ASP A 173 7.74 17.37 -10.91
C ASP A 173 6.75 17.03 -12.04
N GLY A 174 5.60 17.69 -12.07
CA GLY A 174 4.57 17.50 -13.10
C GLY A 174 3.77 16.21 -12.92
N ALA A 175 3.54 15.79 -11.68
CA ALA A 175 2.63 14.68 -11.38
C ALA A 175 1.18 15.12 -11.58
N GLU A 176 0.39 14.28 -12.21
CA GLU A 176 -1.05 14.46 -12.43
C GLU A 176 -1.88 13.51 -11.55
N CYS A 177 -1.21 12.63 -10.81
CA CYS A 177 -1.77 11.73 -9.82
C CYS A 177 -0.73 11.48 -8.72
N ILE A 178 -1.17 11.34 -7.47
CA ILE A 178 -0.32 10.98 -6.34
C ILE A 178 -0.66 9.58 -5.87
N LEU A 179 0.36 8.74 -5.69
CA LEU A 179 0.24 7.43 -5.05
C LEU A 179 0.77 7.52 -3.62
N LEU A 180 -0.03 7.05 -2.67
CA LEU A 180 0.36 6.98 -1.26
C LEU A 180 1.23 5.75 -1.02
N GLY A 181 2.53 5.97 -0.81
CA GLY A 181 3.58 4.96 -0.73
C GLY A 181 3.64 4.19 0.60
N CYS A 182 2.55 4.12 1.35
CA CYS A 182 2.43 3.34 2.58
C CYS A 182 0.97 3.00 2.86
N ALA A 183 0.69 1.77 3.28
CA ALA A 183 -0.65 1.36 3.70
C ALA A 183 -1.17 2.17 4.91
N GLY A 184 -0.28 2.67 5.75
CA GLY A 184 -0.64 3.55 6.87
C GLY A 184 -1.14 4.95 6.48
N PHE A 185 -1.23 5.27 5.19
CA PHE A 185 -1.69 6.57 4.67
C PHE A 185 -3.16 6.56 4.23
N VAL A 186 -3.85 5.43 4.37
CA VAL A 186 -5.23 5.24 3.86
C VAL A 186 -6.20 6.33 4.31
N ASP A 187 -6.07 6.83 5.55
CA ASP A 187 -6.98 7.81 6.11
C ASP A 187 -6.73 9.24 5.61
N PHE A 188 -5.59 9.52 4.96
CA PHE A 188 -5.23 10.85 4.46
C PHE A 188 -5.65 11.11 3.00
N ALA A 189 -6.04 10.09 2.26
CA ALA A 189 -6.30 10.18 0.82
C ALA A 189 -7.36 11.20 0.45
N ASP A 190 -8.47 11.25 1.19
CA ASP A 190 -9.61 12.13 0.88
C ASP A 190 -9.28 13.61 1.14
N GLU A 191 -8.53 13.90 2.19
CA GLU A 191 -8.11 15.25 2.51
C GLU A 191 -7.10 15.77 1.49
N LEU A 192 -6.12 14.94 1.13
CA LEU A 192 -5.14 15.26 0.10
C LEU A 192 -5.78 15.50 -1.28
N ARG A 193 -6.80 14.71 -1.67
CA ARG A 193 -7.54 14.93 -2.93
C ARG A 193 -8.19 16.31 -2.98
N LYS A 194 -8.82 16.73 -1.87
CA LYS A 194 -9.48 18.06 -1.78
C LYS A 194 -8.46 19.19 -1.88
N GLU A 195 -7.30 19.02 -1.23
CA GLU A 195 -6.27 20.04 -1.18
C GLU A 195 -5.52 20.17 -2.52
N LEU A 196 -5.15 19.05 -3.13
CA LEU A 196 -4.28 19.04 -4.30
C LEU A 196 -5.02 19.24 -5.64
N GLY A 197 -6.30 18.93 -5.69
CA GLY A 197 -7.09 19.02 -6.92
C GLY A 197 -6.71 18.00 -8.01
N VAL A 198 -5.91 16.97 -7.65
CA VAL A 198 -5.55 15.84 -8.52
C VAL A 198 -5.95 14.53 -7.86
N PRO A 199 -6.09 13.43 -8.62
CA PRO A 199 -6.31 12.11 -8.05
C PRO A 199 -5.21 11.75 -7.03
N VAL A 200 -5.63 11.23 -5.88
CA VAL A 200 -4.74 10.64 -4.87
C VAL A 200 -5.20 9.21 -4.66
N LEU A 201 -4.34 8.26 -4.96
CA LEU A 201 -4.67 6.84 -4.89
C LEU A 201 -4.07 6.21 -3.65
N ASP A 202 -4.92 5.49 -2.96
CA ASP A 202 -4.58 4.51 -1.95
C ASP A 202 -4.52 3.11 -2.56
N GLY A 203 -3.46 2.39 -2.28
CA GLY A 203 -3.25 1.07 -2.85
C GLY A 203 -4.18 -0.01 -2.27
N VAL A 204 -4.63 0.14 -1.01
CA VAL A 204 -5.57 -0.81 -0.38
C VAL A 204 -6.92 -0.76 -1.09
N VAL A 205 -7.45 0.45 -1.27
CA VAL A 205 -8.72 0.66 -2.00
C VAL A 205 -8.63 0.13 -3.43
N ALA A 206 -7.53 0.43 -4.13
CA ALA A 206 -7.33 -0.08 -5.49
C ALA A 206 -7.29 -1.62 -5.53
N ALA A 207 -6.56 -2.25 -4.60
CA ALA A 207 -6.45 -3.70 -4.54
C ALA A 207 -7.79 -4.38 -4.21
N VAL A 208 -8.60 -3.82 -3.30
CA VAL A 208 -9.95 -4.32 -3.01
C VAL A 208 -10.80 -4.31 -4.28
N LYS A 209 -10.83 -3.18 -5.00
CA LYS A 209 -11.64 -3.08 -6.22
C LYS A 209 -11.16 -3.97 -7.37
N PHE A 210 -9.87 -4.27 -7.45
CA PHE A 210 -9.35 -5.23 -8.41
C PHE A 210 -9.61 -6.69 -8.00
N ALA A 211 -9.75 -6.98 -6.71
CA ALA A 211 -10.06 -8.32 -6.22
C ALA A 211 -11.54 -8.69 -6.44
N GLU A 212 -12.45 -7.73 -6.35
CA GLU A 212 -13.88 -7.84 -6.66
C GLU A 212 -14.16 -7.99 -8.15
#